data_ca0a316d755179cb006c5317896495e0
#
_entry.id   ca0a316d755179cb006c5317896495e0
#
_cell.length_a   1.000
_cell.length_b   1.000
_cell.length_c   1.000
_cell.angle_alpha   90.00
_cell.angle_beta   90.00
_cell.angle_gamma   90.00
#
_symmetry.space_group_name_H-M   'P 1'
#
loop_
_entity.id
_entity.type
_entity.pdbx_description
1 polymer ?
#
loop_
_entity_poly.entity_id
_entity_poly.type
_entity_poly.pdbx_seq_one_letter_code
_entity_poly.pdbx_strand_id
1 'polypeptide(L)'
;KANPKSKDPVLRESSRLQCAAVIGAQTTLDPKQMVEWTPNSKYGGHAFGLRHFEKFLENRQKILPWIKEYSPYANVTKDDPPIFLQYNSPPAIGKEQKDPTHTSNFGVKLQEHCIANGVKCELYYPNGPKTTHTDTTAFLISQLNK
;
A
#
# COMPACT_ATOMS: atom_id res chain seq x y z
N LYS A 1 12.27 15.06 -8.56
CA LYS A 1 11.45 16.30 -8.47
C LYS A 1 11.65 17.11 -9.73
N ALA A 2 10.59 17.76 -10.24
CA ALA A 2 10.68 18.68 -11.36
C ALA A 2 11.71 19.79 -11.10
N ASN A 3 12.46 20.18 -12.12
CA ASN A 3 13.31 21.37 -12.11
C ASN A 3 12.80 22.38 -13.15
N PRO A 4 11.87 23.29 -12.78
CA PRO A 4 11.26 24.24 -13.71
C PRO A 4 12.25 25.13 -14.45
N LYS A 5 13.46 25.30 -13.91
CA LYS A 5 14.53 26.13 -14.48
C LYS A 5 15.49 25.34 -15.38
N SER A 6 15.29 24.04 -15.56
CA SER A 6 16.15 23.24 -16.43
C SER A 6 16.01 23.65 -17.89
N LYS A 7 17.11 23.63 -18.65
CA LYS A 7 17.09 23.77 -20.11
C LYS A 7 16.55 22.52 -20.80
N ASP A 8 16.69 21.35 -20.15
CA ASP A 8 16.11 20.08 -20.59
C ASP A 8 14.60 20.03 -20.30
N PRO A 9 13.73 19.89 -21.32
CA PRO A 9 12.29 19.81 -21.13
C PRO A 9 11.87 18.63 -20.25
N VAL A 10 12.56 17.49 -20.33
CA VAL A 10 12.23 16.30 -19.52
C VAL A 10 12.46 16.56 -18.02
N LEU A 11 13.52 17.27 -17.67
CA LEU A 11 13.82 17.61 -16.27
C LEU A 11 12.87 18.67 -15.70
N ARG A 12 12.09 19.36 -16.52
CA ARG A 12 11.05 20.27 -16.04
C ARG A 12 9.78 19.56 -15.59
N GLU A 13 9.57 18.33 -16.07
CA GLU A 13 8.38 17.56 -15.75
C GLU A 13 8.46 16.92 -14.35
N SER A 14 7.30 16.76 -13.72
CA SER A 14 7.18 16.06 -12.46
C SER A 14 7.11 14.56 -12.69
N SER A 15 7.90 13.80 -11.94
CA SER A 15 7.79 12.33 -11.87
C SER A 15 6.75 11.86 -10.85
N ARG A 16 5.97 12.76 -10.24
CA ARG A 16 4.92 12.39 -9.30
C ARG A 16 3.80 11.66 -10.05
N LEU A 17 3.30 10.59 -9.43
CA LEU A 17 2.12 9.90 -9.92
C LEU A 17 0.89 10.81 -9.78
N GLN A 18 -0.01 10.76 -10.74
CA GLN A 18 -1.32 11.43 -10.69
C GLN A 18 -2.35 10.61 -9.90
N CYS A 19 -2.20 9.30 -9.92
CA CYS A 19 -3.00 8.35 -9.16
C CYS A 19 -2.27 7.01 -9.08
N ALA A 20 -2.74 6.11 -8.23
CA ALA A 20 -2.26 4.73 -8.16
C ALA A 20 -3.43 3.74 -8.05
N ALA A 21 -3.43 2.68 -8.87
CA ALA A 21 -4.40 1.59 -8.79
C ALA A 21 -3.64 0.27 -8.62
N VAL A 22 -3.93 -0.48 -7.55
CA VAL A 22 -3.17 -1.66 -7.17
C VAL A 22 -4.10 -2.82 -6.84
N ILE A 23 -3.73 -4.03 -7.29
CA ILE A 23 -4.46 -5.27 -7.02
C ILE A 23 -3.63 -6.12 -6.05
N GLY A 24 -4.24 -6.59 -4.95
CA GLY A 24 -3.60 -7.45 -3.97
C GLY A 24 -2.37 -6.83 -3.29
N ALA A 25 -2.40 -5.54 -3.03
CA ALA A 25 -1.25 -4.80 -2.51
C ALA A 25 -0.75 -5.31 -1.15
N GLN A 26 0.54 -5.51 -1.02
CA GLN A 26 1.26 -5.68 0.24
C GLN A 26 1.59 -4.28 0.79
N THR A 27 0.81 -3.78 1.73
CA THR A 27 0.86 -2.38 2.13
C THR A 27 1.83 -2.08 3.27
N THR A 28 2.37 -3.10 3.93
CA THR A 28 3.41 -2.93 4.96
C THR A 28 4.56 -3.90 4.77
N LEU A 29 5.75 -3.48 5.16
CA LEU A 29 6.93 -4.32 5.33
C LEU A 29 7.31 -4.52 6.81
N ASP A 30 6.46 -4.05 7.74
CA ASP A 30 6.67 -4.25 9.16
C ASP A 30 6.14 -5.63 9.60
N PRO A 31 7.01 -6.57 10.01
CA PRO A 31 6.58 -7.92 10.40
C PRO A 31 5.64 -7.93 11.61
N LYS A 32 5.71 -6.93 12.48
CA LYS A 32 4.79 -6.79 13.61
C LYS A 32 3.39 -6.41 13.13
N GLN A 33 3.27 -5.45 12.22
CA GLN A 33 1.99 -5.09 11.62
C GLN A 33 1.40 -6.25 10.80
N MET A 34 2.25 -7.01 10.09
CA MET A 34 1.79 -8.19 9.35
C MET A 34 1.04 -9.17 10.25
N VAL A 35 1.65 -9.62 11.34
CA VAL A 35 1.03 -10.61 12.22
C VAL A 35 -0.12 -10.04 13.05
N GLU A 36 -0.10 -8.75 13.35
CA GLU A 36 -1.21 -8.05 14.01
C GLU A 36 -2.45 -8.01 13.12
N TRP A 37 -2.28 -7.68 11.85
CA TRP A 37 -3.40 -7.56 10.91
C TRP A 37 -3.84 -8.90 10.33
N THR A 38 -2.89 -9.83 10.15
CA THR A 38 -3.11 -11.16 9.56
C THR A 38 -2.13 -12.15 10.18
N PRO A 39 -2.53 -12.92 11.23
CA PRO A 39 -1.61 -13.73 12.06
C PRO A 39 -0.73 -14.71 11.30
N ASN A 40 -1.21 -15.27 10.20
CA ASN A 40 -0.45 -16.18 9.34
C ASN A 40 0.29 -15.50 8.18
N SER A 41 0.36 -14.17 8.14
CA SER A 41 1.13 -13.45 7.12
C SER A 41 2.62 -13.43 7.47
N LYS A 42 3.46 -13.92 6.54
CA LYS A 42 4.89 -14.11 6.75
C LYS A 42 5.67 -13.84 5.46
N TYR A 43 5.76 -12.58 5.04
CA TYR A 43 6.50 -12.21 3.83
C TYR A 43 7.55 -11.11 4.08
N GLY A 44 8.33 -10.77 3.07
CA GLY A 44 9.16 -9.56 3.00
C GLY A 44 10.54 -9.67 3.67
N GLY A 45 10.79 -10.62 4.56
CA GLY A 45 12.08 -10.74 5.27
C GLY A 45 13.29 -10.89 4.33
N HIS A 46 13.09 -11.55 3.19
CA HIS A 46 14.15 -11.74 2.19
C HIS A 46 14.68 -10.42 1.60
N ALA A 47 13.84 -9.37 1.51
CA ALA A 47 14.27 -8.06 1.05
C ALA A 47 15.30 -7.41 1.99
N PHE A 48 15.36 -7.87 3.24
CA PHE A 48 16.33 -7.44 4.26
C PHE A 48 17.42 -8.49 4.53
N GLY A 49 17.57 -9.50 3.65
CA GLY A 49 18.52 -10.61 3.82
C GLY A 49 18.13 -11.61 4.91
N LEU A 50 16.90 -11.58 5.39
CA LEU A 50 16.38 -12.43 6.47
C LEU A 50 15.45 -13.51 5.89
N ARG A 51 15.95 -14.76 5.83
CA ARG A 51 15.23 -15.87 5.18
C ARG A 51 14.03 -16.40 6.01
N HIS A 52 14.11 -16.32 7.35
CA HIS A 52 13.11 -16.85 8.26
C HIS A 52 12.32 -15.70 8.88
N PHE A 53 11.02 -15.82 8.91
CA PHE A 53 10.14 -14.75 9.41
C PHE A 53 10.38 -14.42 10.89
N GLU A 54 10.70 -15.42 11.70
CA GLU A 54 11.05 -15.26 13.11
C GLU A 54 12.29 -14.34 13.26
N LYS A 55 13.30 -14.55 12.39
CA LYS A 55 14.48 -13.68 12.35
C LYS A 55 14.15 -12.27 11.86
N PHE A 56 13.20 -12.14 10.94
CA PHE A 56 12.71 -10.85 10.49
C PHE A 56 12.04 -10.08 11.64
N LEU A 57 11.20 -10.74 12.43
CA LEU A 57 10.53 -10.18 13.59
C LEU A 57 11.52 -9.81 14.71
N GLU A 58 12.47 -10.71 15.04
CA GLU A 58 13.51 -10.47 16.05
C GLU A 58 14.40 -9.26 15.68
N ASN A 59 14.75 -9.10 14.41
CA ASN A 59 15.60 -8.02 13.95
C ASN A 59 14.85 -6.72 13.60
N ARG A 60 13.52 -6.68 13.81
CA ARG A 60 12.66 -5.56 13.42
C ARG A 60 13.24 -4.20 13.83
N GLN A 61 13.68 -4.05 15.05
CA GLN A 61 14.20 -2.76 15.55
C GLN A 61 15.45 -2.30 14.80
N LYS A 62 16.34 -3.24 14.47
CA LYS A 62 17.58 -2.96 13.73
C LYS A 62 17.30 -2.47 12.31
N ILE A 63 16.29 -3.03 11.67
CA ILE A 63 15.93 -2.73 10.26
C ILE A 63 14.76 -1.74 10.14
N LEU A 64 14.24 -1.24 11.25
CA LEU A 64 13.08 -0.33 11.26
C LEU A 64 13.25 0.92 10.38
N PRO A 65 14.45 1.53 10.25
CA PRO A 65 14.65 2.64 9.31
C PRO A 65 14.32 2.24 7.87
N TRP A 66 14.76 1.06 7.42
CA TRP A 66 14.48 0.57 6.06
C TRP A 66 13.02 0.14 5.89
N ILE A 67 12.41 -0.48 6.91
CA ILE A 67 10.97 -0.77 6.91
C ILE A 67 10.19 0.53 6.68
N LYS A 68 10.53 1.59 7.40
CA LYS A 68 9.88 2.91 7.26
C LYS A 68 10.13 3.54 5.90
N GLU A 69 11.32 3.37 5.32
CA GLU A 69 11.66 3.93 4.01
C GLU A 69 10.88 3.28 2.87
N TYR A 70 10.68 1.95 2.94
CA TYR A 70 10.12 1.19 1.81
C TYR A 70 8.67 0.72 2.00
N SER A 71 8.11 0.82 3.21
CA SER A 71 6.75 0.38 3.49
C SER A 71 5.73 1.41 2.99
N PRO A 72 4.79 1.04 2.08
CA PRO A 72 3.77 1.96 1.60
C PRO A 72 2.98 2.62 2.74
N TYR A 73 2.57 1.82 3.74
CA TYR A 73 1.85 2.31 4.91
C TYR A 73 2.61 3.39 5.67
N ALA A 74 3.93 3.22 5.85
CA ALA A 74 4.75 4.18 6.61
C ALA A 74 5.01 5.50 5.85
N ASN A 75 4.81 5.50 4.54
CA ASN A 75 5.14 6.64 3.66
C ASN A 75 3.92 7.47 3.25
N VAL A 76 2.74 7.17 3.77
CA VAL A 76 1.54 7.95 3.47
C VAL A 76 1.69 9.38 3.96
N THR A 77 1.53 10.34 3.07
CA THR A 77 1.57 11.77 3.34
C THR A 77 0.38 12.49 2.73
N LYS A 78 -0.03 13.63 3.28
CA LYS A 78 -1.19 14.40 2.84
C LYS A 78 -1.18 14.84 1.36
N ASP A 79 0.00 14.79 0.72
CA ASP A 79 0.20 15.20 -0.67
C ASP A 79 0.32 13.99 -1.62
N ASP A 80 0.00 12.78 -1.14
CA ASP A 80 -0.08 11.60 -1.98
C ASP A 80 -1.28 11.66 -2.94
N PRO A 81 -1.12 11.09 -4.15
CA PRO A 81 -2.19 11.06 -5.13
C PRO A 81 -3.34 10.14 -4.69
N PRO A 82 -4.53 10.25 -5.32
CA PRO A 82 -5.62 9.31 -5.11
C PRO A 82 -5.20 7.86 -5.36
N ILE A 83 -5.65 6.96 -4.49
CA ILE A 83 -5.30 5.53 -4.53
C ILE A 83 -6.58 4.69 -4.69
N PHE A 84 -6.52 3.65 -5.51
CA PHE A 84 -7.52 2.60 -5.60
C PHE A 84 -6.90 1.24 -5.29
N LEU A 85 -7.47 0.54 -4.32
CA LEU A 85 -7.03 -0.78 -3.88
C LEU A 85 -8.10 -1.81 -4.23
N GLN A 86 -7.70 -2.89 -4.88
CA GLN A 86 -8.60 -4.00 -5.23
C GLN A 86 -8.10 -5.31 -4.65
N TYR A 87 -9.02 -6.04 -4.02
CA TYR A 87 -8.77 -7.39 -3.47
C TYR A 87 -9.88 -8.36 -3.84
N ASN A 88 -9.59 -9.66 -3.74
CA ASN A 88 -10.48 -10.73 -4.20
C ASN A 88 -11.33 -11.36 -3.09
N SER A 89 -11.16 -10.94 -1.83
CA SER A 89 -11.89 -11.47 -0.68
C SER A 89 -12.18 -10.38 0.34
N PRO A 90 -13.25 -10.51 1.14
CA PRO A 90 -13.51 -9.59 2.25
C PRO A 90 -12.38 -9.61 3.30
N PRO A 91 -12.14 -8.48 3.99
CA PRO A 91 -11.18 -8.44 5.09
C PRO A 91 -11.70 -9.19 6.32
N ALA A 92 -10.75 -9.69 7.12
CA ALA A 92 -11.01 -10.23 8.46
C ALA A 92 -9.78 -9.93 9.34
N ILE A 93 -9.68 -8.69 9.82
CA ILE A 93 -8.56 -8.21 10.62
C ILE A 93 -8.35 -9.09 11.85
N GLY A 94 -7.09 -9.44 12.12
CA GLY A 94 -6.69 -10.28 13.25
C GLY A 94 -7.03 -11.77 13.10
N LYS A 95 -7.47 -12.20 11.91
CA LYS A 95 -7.76 -13.61 11.60
C LYS A 95 -6.86 -14.13 10.50
N GLU A 96 -6.56 -15.42 10.55
CA GLU A 96 -5.85 -16.12 9.47
C GLU A 96 -6.61 -16.02 8.16
N GLN A 97 -5.87 -15.90 7.06
CA GLN A 97 -6.40 -15.75 5.72
C GLN A 97 -5.91 -16.89 4.82
N LYS A 98 -6.74 -17.28 3.83
CA LYS A 98 -6.37 -18.29 2.83
C LYS A 98 -5.18 -17.80 1.97
N ASP A 99 -5.16 -16.54 1.59
CA ASP A 99 -4.01 -15.86 0.99
C ASP A 99 -3.53 -14.77 1.95
N PRO A 100 -2.61 -15.08 2.87
CA PRO A 100 -2.18 -14.14 3.90
C PRO A 100 -1.25 -13.05 3.36
N THR A 101 -0.79 -13.17 2.12
CA THR A 101 0.12 -12.20 1.49
C THR A 101 -0.64 -11.10 0.75
N HIS A 102 -1.77 -11.44 0.12
CA HIS A 102 -2.57 -10.52 -0.71
C HIS A 102 -3.97 -10.29 -0.13
N THR A 103 -4.09 -10.32 1.19
CA THR A 103 -5.36 -10.14 1.89
C THR A 103 -5.83 -8.69 1.95
N SER A 104 -7.14 -8.50 1.90
CA SER A 104 -7.79 -7.19 2.07
C SER A 104 -7.52 -6.53 3.42
N ASN A 105 -7.02 -7.28 4.42
CA ASN A 105 -6.61 -6.71 5.70
C ASN A 105 -5.57 -5.59 5.52
N PHE A 106 -4.63 -5.81 4.59
CA PHE A 106 -3.62 -4.79 4.24
C PHE A 106 -4.24 -3.57 3.56
N GLY A 107 -5.26 -3.81 2.72
CA GLY A 107 -6.01 -2.74 2.06
C GLY A 107 -6.78 -1.86 3.03
N VAL A 108 -7.49 -2.48 3.99
CA VAL A 108 -8.24 -1.76 5.04
C VAL A 108 -7.29 -0.88 5.85
N LYS A 109 -6.17 -1.43 6.31
CA LYS A 109 -5.21 -0.67 7.13
C LYS A 109 -4.59 0.49 6.36
N LEU A 110 -4.24 0.29 5.08
CA LEU A 110 -3.75 1.40 4.27
C LEU A 110 -4.84 2.45 4.03
N GLN A 111 -6.08 2.04 3.72
CA GLN A 111 -7.19 2.97 3.52
C GLN A 111 -7.47 3.81 4.77
N GLU A 112 -7.56 3.19 5.96
CA GLU A 112 -7.73 3.89 7.23
C GLU A 112 -6.63 4.95 7.42
N HIS A 113 -5.38 4.59 7.14
CA HIS A 113 -4.24 5.48 7.27
C HIS A 113 -4.24 6.61 6.24
N CYS A 114 -4.60 6.33 4.99
CA CYS A 114 -4.77 7.34 3.94
C CYS A 114 -5.83 8.36 4.33
N ILE A 115 -7.01 7.91 4.76
CA ILE A 115 -8.11 8.79 5.16
C ILE A 115 -7.69 9.68 6.35
N ALA A 116 -7.01 9.11 7.34
CA ALA A 116 -6.49 9.86 8.49
C ALA A 116 -5.47 10.94 8.11
N ASN A 117 -4.78 10.78 6.97
CA ASN A 117 -3.84 11.75 6.43
C ASN A 117 -4.43 12.64 5.31
N GLY A 118 -5.74 12.55 5.05
CA GLY A 118 -6.40 13.37 4.03
C GLY A 118 -6.20 12.91 2.59
N VAL A 119 -5.70 11.68 2.39
CA VAL A 119 -5.50 11.07 1.07
C VAL A 119 -6.76 10.34 0.64
N LYS A 120 -7.21 10.54 -0.59
CA LYS A 120 -8.34 9.80 -1.18
C LYS A 120 -7.90 8.36 -1.46
N CYS A 121 -8.55 7.40 -0.81
CA CYS A 121 -8.28 5.98 -0.99
C CYS A 121 -9.59 5.19 -1.10
N GLU A 122 -9.83 4.59 -2.26
CA GLU A 122 -10.93 3.67 -2.47
C GLU A 122 -10.44 2.23 -2.26
N LEU A 123 -11.26 1.42 -1.59
CA LEU A 123 -10.97 0.00 -1.35
C LEU A 123 -12.14 -0.85 -1.85
N TYR A 124 -11.89 -1.64 -2.88
CA TYR A 124 -12.84 -2.57 -3.46
C TYR A 124 -12.50 -4.03 -3.10
N TYR A 125 -13.52 -4.77 -2.67
CA TYR A 125 -13.52 -6.21 -2.51
C TYR A 125 -14.95 -6.77 -2.64
N PRO A 126 -15.14 -8.06 -2.98
CA PRO A 126 -16.47 -8.65 -3.15
C PRO A 126 -17.34 -8.49 -1.89
N ASN A 127 -18.61 -8.09 -2.08
CA ASN A 127 -19.58 -7.83 -1.02
C ASN A 127 -19.16 -6.72 -0.03
N GLY A 128 -18.22 -5.87 -0.43
CA GLY A 128 -17.79 -4.70 0.35
C GLY A 128 -18.75 -3.50 0.23
N PRO A 129 -18.44 -2.41 0.94
CA PRO A 129 -19.15 -1.15 0.77
C PRO A 129 -19.10 -0.67 -0.69
N LYS A 130 -20.13 0.08 -1.10
CA LYS A 130 -20.15 0.68 -2.43
C LYS A 130 -19.01 1.68 -2.59
N THR A 131 -18.20 1.49 -3.64
CA THR A 131 -17.14 2.40 -4.07
C THR A 131 -17.58 3.22 -5.29
N THR A 132 -16.88 4.31 -5.60
CA THR A 132 -17.13 5.08 -6.82
C THR A 132 -16.74 4.27 -8.05
N HIS A 133 -15.64 3.51 -7.95
CA HIS A 133 -15.12 2.67 -9.03
C HIS A 133 -15.15 1.20 -8.60
N THR A 134 -15.39 0.30 -9.54
CA THR A 134 -15.47 -1.16 -9.30
C THR A 134 -14.22 -1.92 -9.75
N ASP A 135 -13.35 -1.24 -10.50
CA ASP A 135 -12.10 -1.82 -11.01
C ASP A 135 -11.02 -0.75 -11.24
N THR A 136 -9.79 -1.23 -11.41
CA THR A 136 -8.60 -0.38 -11.60
C THR A 136 -8.68 0.46 -12.88
N THR A 137 -9.25 -0.08 -13.97
CA THR A 137 -9.32 0.60 -15.25
C THR A 137 -10.27 1.79 -15.19
N ALA A 138 -11.48 1.59 -14.65
CA ALA A 138 -12.45 2.67 -14.46
C ALA A 138 -11.88 3.80 -13.58
N PHE A 139 -11.19 3.44 -12.50
CA PHE A 139 -10.52 4.42 -11.64
C PHE A 139 -9.45 5.20 -12.43
N LEU A 140 -8.52 4.53 -13.11
CA LEU A 140 -7.45 5.18 -13.87
C LEU A 140 -7.99 6.13 -14.93
N ILE A 141 -8.98 5.69 -15.73
CA ILE A 141 -9.63 6.53 -16.73
C ILE A 141 -10.22 7.80 -16.07
N SER A 142 -10.89 7.66 -14.93
CA SER A 142 -11.51 8.79 -14.25
C SER A 142 -10.50 9.80 -13.69
N GLN A 143 -9.29 9.36 -13.35
CA GLN A 143 -8.24 10.24 -12.81
C GLN A 143 -7.41 10.90 -13.92
N LEU A 144 -7.18 10.20 -15.03
CA LEU A 144 -6.34 10.70 -16.14
C LEU A 144 -7.09 11.62 -17.10
N ASN A 145 -8.43 11.64 -17.07
CA ASN A 145 -9.27 12.53 -17.88
C ASN A 145 -9.68 13.82 -17.15
N LYS A 146 -9.05 14.13 -16.03
CA LYS A 146 -9.19 15.40 -15.29
C LYS A 146 -8.10 16.35 -15.74
#